data_82d296764bfc71988ece61b2d8485075
#
_entry.id   82d296764bfc71988ece61b2d8485075
#
_cell.length_a   1.000
_cell.length_b   1.000
_cell.length_c   1.000
_cell.angle_alpha   90.00
_cell.angle_beta   90.00
_cell.angle_gamma   90.00
#
_symmetry.space_group_name_H-M   'P 1'
#
loop_
_entity.id
_entity.type
_entity.pdbx_description
1 polymer ?
#
loop_
_entity_poly.entity_id
_entity_poly.type
_entity_poly.pdbx_seq_one_letter_code
_entity_poly.pdbx_strand_id
1 'polypeptide(L)'
;MAPDTTLPAPRVMAAEGFDGLYRALVAEGYHVIGPAVQDGAIVLRELACAAELPSGSGVRLEPGGYQLRPRRDGAAFGHSPGPQSWKRFLHPPRERLWSAARTPDGGFE
;
A
#
# COMPACT_ATOMS: atom_id res chain seq x y z
N MET A 1 -28.85 11.79 -21.17
CA MET A 1 -29.14 10.87 -20.04
C MET A 1 -27.92 10.83 -19.13
N ALA A 2 -28.07 11.21 -17.87
CA ALA A 2 -26.95 11.09 -16.93
C ALA A 2 -26.65 9.60 -16.65
N PRO A 3 -25.38 9.20 -16.54
CA PRO A 3 -25.04 7.84 -16.14
C PRO A 3 -25.62 7.55 -14.75
N ASP A 4 -26.05 6.32 -14.54
CA ASP A 4 -26.48 5.87 -13.22
C ASP A 4 -25.26 5.89 -12.29
N THR A 5 -25.28 6.79 -11.30
CA THR A 5 -24.22 6.95 -10.30
C THR A 5 -24.53 6.20 -9.00
N THR A 6 -25.53 5.31 -9.02
CA THR A 6 -25.89 4.53 -7.85
C THR A 6 -24.70 3.62 -7.47
N LEU A 7 -24.10 3.89 -6.31
CA LEU A 7 -23.05 3.05 -5.79
C LEU A 7 -23.62 1.71 -5.33
N PRO A 8 -22.90 0.60 -5.53
CA PRO A 8 -23.33 -0.68 -4.98
C PRO A 8 -23.42 -0.59 -3.44
N ALA A 9 -24.30 -1.40 -2.85
CA ALA A 9 -24.44 -1.46 -1.41
C ALA A 9 -23.08 -1.82 -0.76
N PRO A 10 -22.74 -1.20 0.37
CA PRO A 10 -21.50 -1.55 1.06
C PRO A 10 -21.52 -3.02 1.48
N ARG A 11 -20.34 -3.65 1.39
CA ARG A 11 -20.14 -5.04 1.80
C ARG A 11 -19.16 -5.09 2.95
N VAL A 12 -19.34 -6.07 3.82
CA VAL A 12 -18.46 -6.31 4.95
C VAL A 12 -17.66 -7.59 4.68
N MET A 13 -16.38 -7.53 4.94
CA MET A 13 -15.47 -8.65 4.84
C MET A 13 -14.82 -8.90 6.20
N ALA A 14 -14.71 -10.15 6.61
CA ALA A 14 -13.94 -10.51 7.80
C ALA A 14 -12.46 -10.18 7.62
N ALA A 15 -11.74 -9.90 8.71
CA ALA A 15 -10.32 -9.56 8.65
C ALA A 15 -9.47 -10.67 7.99
N GLU A 16 -9.84 -11.92 8.17
CA GLU A 16 -9.20 -13.08 7.53
C GLU A 16 -9.32 -13.06 6.00
N GLY A 17 -10.29 -12.32 5.48
CA GLY A 17 -10.49 -12.14 4.05
C GLY A 17 -9.43 -11.29 3.36
N PHE A 18 -8.60 -10.54 4.10
CA PHE A 18 -7.53 -9.71 3.52
C PHE A 18 -6.54 -10.51 2.68
N ASP A 19 -6.19 -11.72 3.10
CA ASP A 19 -5.29 -12.57 2.33
C ASP A 19 -5.89 -12.94 0.96
N GLY A 20 -7.17 -13.30 0.94
CA GLY A 20 -7.89 -13.58 -0.31
C GLY A 20 -8.00 -12.35 -1.21
N LEU A 21 -8.28 -11.18 -0.65
CA LEU A 21 -8.30 -9.92 -1.39
C LEU A 21 -6.93 -9.59 -1.99
N TYR A 22 -5.88 -9.69 -1.20
CA TYR A 22 -4.50 -9.48 -1.65
C TYR A 22 -4.17 -10.37 -2.85
N ARG A 23 -4.42 -11.68 -2.72
CA ARG A 23 -4.15 -12.65 -3.79
C ARG A 23 -4.96 -12.35 -5.05
N ALA A 24 -6.22 -11.97 -4.92
CA ALA A 24 -7.07 -11.62 -6.05
C ALA A 24 -6.52 -10.39 -6.79
N LEU A 25 -6.08 -9.35 -6.07
CA LEU A 25 -5.49 -8.16 -6.67
C LEU A 25 -4.20 -8.47 -7.41
N VAL A 26 -3.31 -9.25 -6.80
CA VAL A 26 -2.05 -9.66 -7.45
C VAL A 26 -2.32 -10.51 -8.69
N ALA A 27 -3.30 -11.42 -8.64
CA ALA A 27 -3.69 -12.24 -9.79
C ALA A 27 -4.22 -11.41 -10.96
N GLU A 28 -4.85 -10.25 -10.67
CA GLU A 28 -5.30 -9.28 -11.68
C GLU A 28 -4.17 -8.35 -12.18
N GLY A 29 -2.95 -8.51 -11.69
CA GLY A 29 -1.79 -7.73 -12.11
C GLY A 29 -1.54 -6.44 -11.32
N TYR A 30 -2.23 -6.23 -10.21
CA TYR A 30 -2.01 -5.04 -9.37
C TYR A 30 -0.77 -5.17 -8.50
N HIS A 31 -0.06 -4.06 -8.36
CA HIS A 31 0.91 -3.87 -7.28
C HIS A 31 0.17 -3.33 -6.07
N VAL A 32 0.18 -4.08 -4.99
CA VAL A 32 -0.58 -3.73 -3.79
C VAL A 32 0.29 -2.90 -2.86
N ILE A 33 -0.08 -1.64 -2.69
CA ILE A 33 0.60 -0.71 -1.78
C ILE A 33 -0.23 -0.57 -0.52
N GLY A 34 0.41 -0.67 0.61
CA GLY A 34 -0.27 -0.54 1.89
C GLY A 34 0.66 -0.16 3.03
N PRO A 35 0.08 0.08 4.21
CA PRO A 35 0.85 0.34 5.41
C PRO A 35 1.57 -0.93 5.88
N ALA A 36 2.81 -0.78 6.30
CA ALA A 36 3.59 -1.82 6.93
C ALA A 36 4.52 -1.23 7.99
N VAL A 37 4.95 -2.05 8.93
CA VAL A 37 5.92 -1.61 9.94
C VAL A 37 7.33 -1.76 9.36
N GLN A 38 8.09 -0.68 9.44
CA GLN A 38 9.50 -0.66 9.06
C GLN A 38 10.27 0.28 9.98
N ASP A 39 11.33 -0.21 10.60
CA ASP A 39 12.20 0.57 11.49
C ASP A 39 11.43 1.31 12.60
N GLY A 40 10.43 0.65 13.20
CA GLY A 40 9.64 1.22 14.28
C GLY A 40 8.60 2.26 13.85
N ALA A 41 8.30 2.36 12.56
CA ALA A 41 7.30 3.28 12.03
C ALA A 41 6.39 2.58 11.02
N ILE A 42 5.18 3.11 10.85
CA ILE A 42 4.28 2.68 9.78
C ILE A 42 4.62 3.47 8.52
N VAL A 43 4.99 2.75 7.48
CA VAL A 43 5.34 3.30 6.17
C VAL A 43 4.41 2.74 5.10
N LEU A 44 4.29 3.45 3.98
CA LEU A 44 3.60 2.94 2.79
C LEU A 44 4.63 2.28 1.88
N ARG A 45 4.40 1.03 1.56
CA ARG A 45 5.25 0.28 0.61
C ARG A 45 4.47 -0.80 -0.11
N GLU A 46 5.07 -1.37 -1.15
CA GLU A 46 4.52 -2.56 -1.78
C GLU A 46 4.53 -3.73 -0.79
N LEU A 47 3.38 -4.38 -0.66
CA LEU A 47 3.21 -5.52 0.21
C LEU A 47 3.52 -6.82 -0.51
N ALA A 48 4.28 -7.70 0.12
CA ALA A 48 4.54 -9.05 -0.38
C ALA A 48 3.42 -10.03 0.01
N CYS A 49 2.69 -9.74 1.08
CA CYS A 49 1.52 -10.50 1.52
C CYS A 49 0.63 -9.66 2.45
N ALA A 50 -0.59 -10.12 2.68
CA ALA A 50 -1.53 -9.43 3.57
C ALA A 50 -1.07 -9.41 5.04
N ALA A 51 -0.24 -10.37 5.45
CA ALA A 51 0.29 -10.43 6.82
C ALA A 51 1.23 -9.28 7.17
N GLU A 52 1.73 -8.54 6.17
CA GLU A 52 2.55 -7.34 6.40
C GLU A 52 1.73 -6.12 6.86
N LEU A 53 0.41 -6.16 6.75
CA LEU A 53 -0.44 -5.11 7.32
C LEU A 53 -0.20 -5.01 8.83
N PRO A 54 -0.18 -3.79 9.41
CA PRO A 54 0.17 -3.58 10.82
C PRO A 54 -1.00 -3.89 11.76
N SER A 55 -1.58 -5.07 11.62
CA SER A 55 -2.69 -5.51 12.47
C SER A 55 -2.27 -5.52 13.94
N GLY A 56 -3.14 -5.03 14.80
CA GLY A 56 -2.86 -4.95 16.24
C GLY A 56 -1.88 -3.85 16.64
N SER A 57 -1.54 -2.94 15.72
CA SER A 57 -0.66 -1.81 16.00
C SER A 57 -1.43 -0.50 16.05
N GLY A 58 -1.11 0.34 17.04
CA GLY A 58 -1.55 1.72 17.12
C GLY A 58 -0.34 2.65 17.17
N VAL A 59 -0.58 3.93 17.20
CA VAL A 59 0.46 4.97 17.23
C VAL A 59 0.20 5.91 18.39
N ARG A 60 1.25 6.21 19.14
CA ARG A 60 1.27 7.30 20.11
C ARG A 60 2.08 8.44 19.53
N LEU A 61 1.44 9.59 19.38
CA LEU A 61 2.07 10.80 18.91
C LEU A 61 2.32 11.74 20.09
N GLU A 62 3.53 12.26 20.18
CA GLU A 62 3.95 13.29 21.13
C GLU A 62 4.75 14.34 20.36
N PRO A 63 4.89 15.58 20.89
CA PRO A 63 5.78 16.57 20.28
C PRO A 63 7.19 16.00 20.12
N GLY A 64 7.67 15.88 18.87
CA GLY A 64 8.96 15.28 18.55
C GLY A 64 9.04 13.76 18.71
N GLY A 65 7.91 13.08 18.95
CA GLY A 65 7.88 11.64 19.17
C GLY A 65 6.81 10.90 18.37
N TYR A 66 7.19 9.73 17.84
CA TYR A 66 6.32 8.77 17.18
C TYR A 66 6.64 7.38 17.71
N GLN A 67 5.67 6.71 18.30
CA GLN A 67 5.86 5.37 18.85
C GLN A 67 4.75 4.43 18.43
N LEU A 68 5.13 3.24 17.97
CA LEU A 68 4.19 2.14 17.79
C LEU A 68 3.78 1.58 19.15
N ARG A 69 2.51 1.30 19.30
CA ARG A 69 1.93 0.70 20.50
C ARG A 69 1.06 -0.49 20.13
N PRO A 70 1.08 -1.55 20.92
CA PRO A 70 0.17 -2.67 20.70
C PRO A 70 -1.28 -2.25 21.00
N ARG A 71 -2.20 -2.76 20.21
CA ARG A 71 -3.65 -2.65 20.42
C ARG A 71 -4.22 -3.99 20.85
N ARG A 72 -5.27 -3.95 21.63
CA ARG A 72 -5.95 -5.16 22.11
C ARG A 72 -7.00 -5.67 21.14
N ASP A 73 -7.48 -4.84 20.22
CA ASP A 73 -8.57 -5.15 19.29
C ASP A 73 -8.13 -5.83 17.99
N GLY A 74 -6.83 -5.98 17.76
CA GLY A 74 -6.31 -6.60 16.54
C GLY A 74 -6.62 -5.84 15.23
N ALA A 75 -7.05 -4.58 15.33
CA ALA A 75 -7.45 -3.80 14.15
C ALA A 75 -6.31 -3.68 13.13
N ALA A 76 -6.63 -3.90 11.86
CA ALA A 76 -5.64 -3.82 10.77
C ALA A 76 -5.21 -2.37 10.47
N PHE A 77 -6.08 -1.40 10.70
CA PHE A 77 -5.88 0.02 10.40
C PHE A 77 -6.12 0.90 11.62
N GLY A 78 -5.76 0.43 12.80
CA GLY A 78 -5.94 1.14 14.07
C GLY A 78 -4.88 2.19 14.37
N HIS A 79 -4.14 2.66 13.38
CA HIS A 79 -3.04 3.60 13.50
C HIS A 79 -3.35 4.91 12.77
N SER A 80 -2.67 5.98 13.17
CA SER A 80 -2.66 7.23 12.43
C SER A 80 -1.77 7.09 11.18
N PRO A 81 -2.11 7.74 10.06
CA PRO A 81 -1.21 7.78 8.92
C PRO A 81 0.12 8.43 9.32
N GLY A 82 1.21 7.85 8.82
CA GLY A 82 2.54 8.42 9.00
C GLY A 82 2.77 9.65 8.12
N PRO A 83 3.97 10.24 8.17
CA PRO A 83 4.30 11.43 7.39
C PRO A 83 4.43 11.18 5.88
N GLN A 84 4.32 9.92 5.46
CA GLN A 84 4.46 9.54 4.06
C GLN A 84 3.18 9.78 3.26
N SER A 85 3.36 10.15 2.00
CA SER A 85 2.29 10.39 1.05
C SER A 85 2.22 9.29 0.00
N TRP A 86 1.02 9.03 -0.51
CA TRP A 86 0.80 8.17 -1.67
C TRP A 86 1.39 8.72 -2.97
N LYS A 87 1.77 10.00 -3.00
CA LYS A 87 2.26 10.68 -4.21
C LYS A 87 3.44 9.98 -4.86
N ARG A 88 4.35 9.40 -4.09
CA ARG A 88 5.52 8.72 -4.64
C ARG A 88 5.18 7.51 -5.52
N PHE A 89 4.00 6.93 -5.33
CA PHE A 89 3.52 5.80 -6.15
C PHE A 89 2.72 6.26 -7.36
N LEU A 90 2.07 7.41 -7.28
CA LEU A 90 1.24 7.96 -8.34
C LEU A 90 2.01 8.96 -9.23
N HIS A 91 2.95 9.67 -8.64
CA HIS A 91 3.77 10.69 -9.28
C HIS A 91 5.23 10.50 -8.86
N PRO A 92 5.92 9.47 -9.38
CA PRO A 92 7.31 9.24 -9.01
C PRO A 92 8.17 10.43 -9.44
N PRO A 93 9.15 10.86 -8.63
CA PRO A 93 10.00 12.00 -8.95
C PRO A 93 10.90 11.75 -10.17
N ARG A 94 11.06 10.48 -10.53
CA ARG A 94 11.85 10.04 -11.67
C ARG A 94 11.22 8.81 -12.29
N GLU A 95 10.95 8.86 -13.57
CA GLU A 95 10.39 7.76 -14.33
C GLU A 95 11.21 7.54 -15.60
N ARG A 96 11.47 6.26 -15.91
CA ARG A 96 12.12 5.90 -17.18
C ARG A 96 11.06 5.85 -18.27
N LEU A 97 11.14 6.77 -19.24
CA LEU A 97 10.20 6.82 -20.34
C LEU A 97 10.55 5.82 -21.46
N TRP A 98 11.85 5.63 -21.68
CA TRP A 98 12.35 4.67 -22.66
C TRP A 98 13.78 4.26 -22.34
N SER A 99 14.24 3.19 -22.95
CA SER A 99 15.63 2.75 -22.89
C SER A 99 16.03 2.21 -24.26
N ALA A 100 17.28 2.33 -24.61
CA ALA A 100 17.84 1.72 -25.81
C ALA A 100 19.15 1.01 -25.44
N ALA A 101 19.35 -0.17 -25.99
CA ALA A 101 20.61 -0.88 -25.89
C ALA A 101 21.33 -0.84 -27.23
N ARG A 102 22.64 -0.64 -27.19
CA ARG A 102 23.47 -0.69 -28.39
C ARG A 102 23.69 -2.13 -28.82
N THR A 103 23.36 -2.42 -30.05
CA THR A 103 23.59 -3.74 -30.62
C THR A 103 25.06 -3.90 -31.09
N PRO A 104 25.58 -5.16 -31.22
CA PRO A 104 26.97 -5.39 -31.65
C PRO A 104 27.30 -4.82 -33.03
N ASP A 105 26.31 -4.66 -33.90
CA ASP A 105 26.45 -4.09 -35.23
C ASP A 105 26.44 -2.56 -35.27
N GLY A 106 26.32 -1.92 -34.08
CA GLY A 106 26.32 -0.46 -33.94
C GLY A 106 24.95 0.19 -34.01
N GLY A 107 23.87 -0.58 -34.15
CA GLY A 107 22.50 -0.10 -34.04
C GLY A 107 22.01 0.05 -32.59
N PHE A 108 20.70 0.33 -32.45
CA PHE A 108 20.01 0.40 -31.16
C PHE A 108 18.71 -0.41 -31.24
N GLU A 109 18.33 -1.05 -30.13
CA GLU A 109 17.03 -1.70 -29.92
C GLU A 109 16.39 -1.32 -28.60
#